data_b3c292382b0dc7358efd2eb95330cfb4
#
_entry.id   b3c292382b0dc7358efd2eb95330cfb4
#
_cell.length_a   1.000
_cell.length_b   1.000
_cell.length_c   1.000
_cell.angle_alpha   90.00
_cell.angle_beta   90.00
_cell.angle_gamma   90.00
#
_symmetry.space_group_name_H-M   'P 1'
#
loop_
_entity.id
_entity.type
_entity.pdbx_description
1 polymer ?
#
loop_
_entity_poly.entity_id
_entity_poly.type
_entity_poly.pdbx_seq_one_letter_code
_entity_poly.pdbx_strand_id
1 'polypeptide(L)'
;DKTKMISEWDTNGDTHTAYVKFDEDANYDWSVSYQNKAGKSAEKVDVSEQKTPYKFTVDKTSPSLELTYEKNIWSELLQTITFGIWSKSDVEVTANAKDDISPIKSVSYHKYNGDTALGEKELDELYNNGEFQEHNAPIKASPGEQAVIYGRVEDYAGNYTYVSSNGIIADNTAPKITFDVSPKNKYGKIYNGDVDVTVGVND
;
A
#
# COMPACT_ATOMS: atom_id res chain seq x y z
N ASP A 1 -21.76 -17.23 19.43
CA ASP A 1 -21.17 -18.46 19.97
C ASP A 1 -21.04 -19.45 18.82
N LYS A 2 -19.91 -19.45 18.14
CA LYS A 2 -19.63 -20.38 17.04
C LYS A 2 -18.94 -21.61 17.64
N THR A 3 -19.73 -22.56 18.09
CA THR A 3 -19.21 -23.86 18.52
C THR A 3 -18.64 -24.56 17.30
N LYS A 4 -17.35 -24.60 17.17
CA LYS A 4 -16.67 -25.31 16.08
C LYS A 4 -16.78 -26.81 16.29
N MET A 5 -17.00 -27.55 15.20
CA MET A 5 -17.00 -29.01 15.24
C MET A 5 -15.60 -29.50 15.62
N ILE A 6 -15.57 -30.25 16.70
CA ILE A 6 -14.42 -31.04 17.11
C ILE A 6 -14.43 -32.31 16.24
N SER A 7 -13.26 -32.77 15.77
CA SER A 7 -13.14 -34.08 15.12
C SER A 7 -13.62 -35.21 16.07
N GLU A 8 -13.89 -36.38 15.52
CA GLU A 8 -14.06 -37.58 16.36
C GLU A 8 -12.81 -37.78 17.23
N TRP A 9 -13.03 -38.26 18.46
CA TRP A 9 -11.97 -38.57 19.39
C TRP A 9 -11.24 -39.84 18.95
N ASP A 10 -9.95 -39.75 18.73
CA ASP A 10 -9.06 -40.91 18.61
C ASP A 10 -8.59 -41.34 20.00
N THR A 11 -8.71 -42.65 20.30
CA THR A 11 -8.37 -43.19 21.60
C THR A 11 -7.32 -44.26 21.49
N ASN A 12 -6.20 -44.03 22.17
CA ASN A 12 -5.12 -45.00 22.29
C ASN A 12 -4.78 -45.19 23.78
N GLY A 13 -5.30 -46.31 24.37
CA GLY A 13 -5.23 -46.55 25.79
C GLY A 13 -5.97 -45.48 26.59
N ASP A 14 -5.28 -44.80 27.49
CA ASP A 14 -5.84 -43.70 28.31
C ASP A 14 -5.70 -42.32 27.67
N THR A 15 -5.15 -42.26 26.44
CA THR A 15 -4.97 -41.00 25.72
C THR A 15 -6.11 -40.81 24.71
N HIS A 16 -6.75 -39.66 24.79
CA HIS A 16 -7.79 -39.23 23.88
C HIS A 16 -7.38 -37.97 23.15
N THR A 17 -7.41 -37.98 21.81
CA THR A 17 -7.00 -36.86 20.96
C THR A 17 -8.14 -36.42 20.06
N ALA A 18 -8.34 -35.11 19.94
CA ALA A 18 -9.26 -34.54 18.97
C ALA A 18 -8.61 -33.30 18.34
N TYR A 19 -9.02 -32.97 17.11
CA TYR A 19 -8.53 -31.81 16.39
C TYR A 19 -9.65 -30.79 16.22
N VAL A 20 -9.31 -29.52 16.45
CA VAL A 20 -10.21 -28.39 16.21
C VAL A 20 -9.54 -27.48 15.22
N LYS A 21 -10.24 -27.13 14.13
CA LYS A 21 -9.78 -26.18 13.13
C LYS A 21 -10.49 -24.84 13.33
N PHE A 22 -9.72 -23.78 13.43
CA PHE A 22 -10.18 -22.41 13.46
C PHE A 22 -9.81 -21.76 12.12
N ASP A 23 -10.79 -21.51 11.26
CA ASP A 23 -10.58 -21.11 9.87
C ASP A 23 -11.40 -19.88 9.43
N GLU A 24 -12.09 -19.23 10.36
CA GLU A 24 -12.79 -17.97 10.11
C GLU A 24 -12.08 -16.82 10.78
N ASP A 25 -12.16 -15.64 10.16
CA ASP A 25 -11.62 -14.40 10.71
C ASP A 25 -12.33 -14.04 12.01
N ALA A 26 -11.61 -14.12 13.12
CA ALA A 26 -12.14 -13.82 14.46
C ALA A 26 -11.04 -13.82 15.53
N ASN A 27 -11.37 -13.19 16.65
CA ASN A 27 -10.65 -13.38 17.92
C ASN A 27 -11.20 -14.59 18.64
N TYR A 28 -10.35 -15.56 18.91
CA TYR A 28 -10.72 -16.81 19.59
C TYR A 28 -10.26 -16.81 21.03
N ASP A 29 -11.18 -17.21 21.90
CA ASP A 29 -10.93 -17.57 23.30
C ASP A 29 -11.51 -18.97 23.52
N TRP A 30 -10.68 -19.97 23.74
CA TRP A 30 -11.10 -21.36 23.80
C TRP A 30 -10.70 -22.03 25.10
N SER A 31 -11.49 -23.00 25.51
CA SER A 31 -11.23 -23.82 26.69
C SER A 31 -11.66 -25.26 26.45
N VAL A 32 -11.05 -26.19 27.17
CA VAL A 32 -11.38 -27.59 27.14
C VAL A 32 -11.82 -27.99 28.53
N SER A 33 -12.92 -28.72 28.63
CA SER A 33 -13.36 -29.40 29.84
C SER A 33 -13.51 -30.88 29.57
N TYR A 34 -13.13 -31.70 30.53
CA TYR A 34 -13.23 -33.16 30.47
C TYR A 34 -13.73 -33.72 31.82
N GLN A 35 -14.56 -34.72 31.75
CA GLN A 35 -14.97 -35.54 32.92
C GLN A 35 -14.74 -37.01 32.63
N ASN A 36 -14.24 -37.73 33.61
CA ASN A 36 -14.13 -39.18 33.51
C ASN A 36 -15.52 -39.86 33.71
N LYS A 37 -15.60 -41.18 33.46
CA LYS A 37 -16.84 -41.93 33.61
C LYS A 37 -17.43 -41.92 35.03
N ALA A 38 -16.65 -41.57 36.05
CA ALA A 38 -17.12 -41.41 37.44
C ALA A 38 -17.60 -39.98 37.74
N GLY A 39 -17.68 -39.11 36.71
CA GLY A 39 -18.15 -37.73 36.86
C GLY A 39 -17.11 -36.76 37.45
N LYS A 40 -15.86 -37.19 37.63
CA LYS A 40 -14.80 -36.32 38.14
C LYS A 40 -14.27 -35.47 36.99
N SER A 41 -14.35 -34.16 37.14
CA SER A 41 -13.78 -33.20 36.16
C SER A 41 -12.27 -33.21 36.23
N ALA A 42 -11.63 -32.99 35.07
CA ALA A 42 -10.22 -32.70 34.99
C ALA A 42 -9.90 -31.39 35.72
N GLU A 43 -8.73 -31.31 36.29
CA GLU A 43 -8.21 -30.03 36.78
C GLU A 43 -8.10 -29.03 35.63
N LYS A 44 -8.34 -27.73 35.91
CA LYS A 44 -8.15 -26.69 34.90
C LYS A 44 -6.70 -26.71 34.47
N VAL A 45 -6.48 -26.78 33.19
CA VAL A 45 -5.11 -26.62 32.63
C VAL A 45 -4.65 -25.22 32.93
N ASP A 46 -3.47 -25.10 33.56
CA ASP A 46 -2.81 -23.81 33.69
C ASP A 46 -2.20 -23.43 32.34
N VAL A 47 -2.92 -22.57 31.62
CA VAL A 47 -2.53 -22.12 30.28
C VAL A 47 -1.30 -21.21 30.28
N SER A 48 -0.86 -20.73 31.46
CA SER A 48 0.36 -19.91 31.58
C SER A 48 1.62 -20.71 31.28
N GLU A 49 1.61 -22.03 31.52
CA GLU A 49 2.74 -22.93 31.24
C GLU A 49 2.69 -23.56 29.83
N GLN A 50 1.59 -23.37 29.10
CA GLN A 50 1.44 -23.96 27.76
C GLN A 50 2.09 -23.10 26.69
N LYS A 51 2.81 -23.74 25.76
CA LYS A 51 3.42 -23.10 24.59
C LYS A 51 2.39 -22.60 23.57
N THR A 52 1.13 -23.03 23.67
CA THR A 52 0.07 -22.69 22.73
C THR A 52 -0.89 -21.72 23.40
N PRO A 53 -1.10 -20.52 22.85
CA PRO A 53 -2.02 -19.55 23.43
C PRO A 53 -3.45 -20.06 23.38
N TYR A 54 -4.22 -19.86 24.45
CA TYR A 54 -5.66 -20.12 24.50
C TYR A 54 -6.49 -18.97 23.95
N LYS A 55 -5.84 -17.82 23.70
CA LYS A 55 -6.39 -16.67 22.97
C LYS A 55 -5.50 -16.38 21.77
N PHE A 56 -6.13 -16.33 20.61
CA PHE A 56 -5.44 -15.99 19.36
C PHE A 56 -6.44 -15.40 18.37
N THR A 57 -5.91 -14.72 17.38
CA THR A 57 -6.67 -14.16 16.27
C THR A 57 -6.36 -14.96 15.01
N VAL A 58 -7.38 -15.29 14.24
CA VAL A 58 -7.26 -15.71 12.85
C VAL A 58 -7.69 -14.52 12.02
N ASP A 59 -6.83 -14.09 11.13
CA ASP A 59 -7.08 -12.99 10.21
C ASP A 59 -6.52 -13.35 8.84
N LYS A 60 -7.39 -13.34 7.83
CA LYS A 60 -7.08 -13.63 6.43
C LYS A 60 -7.47 -12.46 5.51
N THR A 61 -7.98 -11.40 6.13
CA THR A 61 -8.39 -10.20 5.42
C THR A 61 -7.20 -9.28 5.26
N SER A 62 -6.96 -8.84 4.04
CA SER A 62 -5.88 -7.88 3.80
C SER A 62 -6.25 -6.48 4.31
N PRO A 63 -5.29 -5.76 4.89
CA PRO A 63 -5.48 -4.37 5.28
C PRO A 63 -5.77 -3.47 4.08
N SER A 64 -6.49 -2.39 4.30
CA SER A 64 -6.72 -1.34 3.31
C SER A 64 -5.67 -0.25 3.42
N LEU A 65 -5.29 0.33 2.28
CA LEU A 65 -4.38 1.46 2.18
C LEU A 65 -5.01 2.52 1.27
N GLU A 66 -4.92 3.77 1.67
CA GLU A 66 -5.36 4.91 0.88
C GLU A 66 -4.19 5.89 0.75
N LEU A 67 -3.84 6.25 -0.48
CA LEU A 67 -2.91 7.33 -0.80
C LEU A 67 -3.71 8.58 -1.17
N THR A 68 -3.37 9.73 -0.61
CA THR A 68 -4.10 10.97 -0.84
C THR A 68 -3.16 12.14 -1.16
N TYR A 69 -3.56 12.92 -2.15
CA TYR A 69 -2.99 14.22 -2.47
C TYR A 69 -4.10 15.19 -2.89
N GLU A 70 -4.32 16.27 -2.15
CA GLU A 70 -5.41 17.23 -2.35
C GLU A 70 -6.78 16.54 -2.48
N LYS A 71 -7.34 16.50 -3.72
CA LYS A 71 -8.62 15.87 -4.05
C LYS A 71 -8.46 14.48 -4.64
N ASN A 72 -7.23 14.03 -4.87
CA ASN A 72 -6.95 12.72 -5.45
C ASN A 72 -6.84 11.70 -4.33
N ILE A 73 -7.55 10.58 -4.50
CA ILE A 73 -7.58 9.46 -3.57
C ILE A 73 -7.37 8.18 -4.38
N TRP A 74 -6.43 7.34 -3.94
CA TRP A 74 -6.14 6.05 -4.55
C TRP A 74 -6.16 4.97 -3.48
N SER A 75 -6.99 3.95 -3.69
CA SER A 75 -7.19 2.81 -2.80
C SER A 75 -6.98 1.46 -3.49
N GLU A 76 -6.49 1.48 -4.73
CA GLU A 76 -6.29 0.30 -5.56
C GLU A 76 -4.94 0.35 -6.26
N LEU A 77 -4.45 -0.82 -6.68
CA LEU A 77 -3.30 -0.92 -7.57
C LEU A 77 -3.76 -0.67 -9.01
N LEU A 78 -3.34 0.46 -9.57
CA LEU A 78 -3.76 0.89 -10.90
C LEU A 78 -3.10 0.04 -11.99
N GLN A 79 -3.90 -0.45 -12.95
CA GLN A 79 -3.42 -1.19 -14.12
C GLN A 79 -2.90 -0.26 -15.23
N THR A 80 -3.24 1.01 -15.17
CA THR A 80 -2.79 2.03 -16.13
C THR A 80 -2.44 3.30 -15.37
N ILE A 81 -1.26 3.83 -15.65
CA ILE A 81 -0.79 5.10 -15.08
C ILE A 81 -1.09 6.22 -16.07
N THR A 82 -1.71 7.28 -15.58
CA THR A 82 -1.91 8.53 -16.34
C THR A 82 -1.20 9.67 -15.64
N PHE A 83 -0.39 10.44 -16.39
CA PHE A 83 0.29 11.63 -15.86
C PHE A 83 -0.64 12.84 -16.00
N GLY A 84 -1.47 13.07 -14.96
CA GLY A 84 -2.46 14.14 -14.94
C GLY A 84 -2.30 15.11 -13.76
N ILE A 85 -1.35 14.85 -12.86
CA ILE A 85 -1.06 15.71 -11.71
C ILE A 85 0.17 16.54 -12.00
N TRP A 86 -0.04 17.84 -12.21
CA TRP A 86 1.04 18.82 -12.47
C TRP A 86 1.15 19.78 -11.30
N SER A 87 2.36 19.98 -10.79
CA SER A 87 2.62 20.93 -9.71
C SER A 87 3.92 21.71 -9.96
N LYS A 88 3.93 23.00 -9.63
CA LYS A 88 5.13 23.83 -9.61
C LYS A 88 5.93 23.76 -8.30
N SER A 89 5.41 23.05 -7.32
CA SER A 89 6.00 22.88 -5.99
C SER A 89 5.99 21.42 -5.59
N ASP A 90 6.59 21.11 -4.44
CA ASP A 90 6.52 19.77 -3.86
C ASP A 90 5.08 19.25 -3.82
N VAL A 91 4.90 18.00 -4.19
CA VAL A 91 3.67 17.22 -4.01
C VAL A 91 3.89 16.29 -2.83
N GLU A 92 3.05 16.41 -1.82
CA GLU A 92 3.11 15.56 -0.63
C GLU A 92 1.94 14.57 -0.64
N VAL A 93 2.25 13.28 -0.77
CA VAL A 93 1.28 12.19 -0.71
C VAL A 93 1.27 11.61 0.69
N THR A 94 0.09 11.53 1.30
CA THR A 94 -0.11 10.87 2.59
C THR A 94 -0.67 9.47 2.40
N ALA A 95 -0.34 8.56 3.31
CA ALA A 95 -0.80 7.18 3.31
C ALA A 95 -1.61 6.92 4.59
N ASN A 96 -2.85 6.44 4.44
CA ASN A 96 -3.71 6.05 5.54
C ASN A 96 -4.02 4.55 5.43
N ALA A 97 -3.64 3.80 6.45
CA ALA A 97 -3.83 2.37 6.51
C ALA A 97 -4.86 2.00 7.57
N LYS A 98 -5.69 0.99 7.29
CA LYS A 98 -6.69 0.48 8.21
C LYS A 98 -6.84 -1.03 8.06
N ASP A 99 -7.00 -1.70 9.19
CA ASP A 99 -7.47 -3.07 9.31
C ASP A 99 -8.46 -3.18 10.45
N ASP A 100 -9.44 -4.08 10.32
CA ASP A 100 -10.53 -4.23 11.30
C ASP A 100 -10.29 -5.38 12.30
N ILE A 101 -9.31 -6.27 12.03
CA ILE A 101 -9.07 -7.50 12.81
C ILE A 101 -7.69 -7.50 13.44
N SER A 102 -6.64 -7.42 12.63
CA SER A 102 -5.27 -7.35 13.14
C SER A 102 -4.69 -5.94 13.04
N PRO A 103 -3.80 -5.54 13.97
CA PRO A 103 -3.15 -4.24 13.87
C PRO A 103 -2.26 -4.14 12.62
N ILE A 104 -2.11 -2.94 12.09
CA ILE A 104 -1.13 -2.65 11.03
C ILE A 104 0.29 -2.86 11.59
N LYS A 105 1.07 -3.65 10.87
CA LYS A 105 2.48 -3.94 11.18
C LYS A 105 3.41 -2.90 10.57
N SER A 106 3.19 -2.59 9.27
CA SER A 106 4.01 -1.63 8.55
C SER A 106 3.26 -0.98 7.40
N VAL A 107 3.64 0.25 7.11
CA VAL A 107 3.29 0.96 5.87
C VAL A 107 4.61 1.37 5.22
N SER A 108 4.78 1.04 3.95
CA SER A 108 5.98 1.36 3.19
C SER A 108 5.61 1.87 1.80
N TYR A 109 6.56 2.50 1.12
CA TYR A 109 6.34 3.03 -0.22
C TYR A 109 7.57 2.87 -1.10
N HIS A 110 7.33 2.80 -2.41
CA HIS A 110 8.35 2.91 -3.45
C HIS A 110 7.98 4.04 -4.41
N LYS A 111 8.94 4.93 -4.69
CA LYS A 111 8.78 6.02 -5.65
C LYS A 111 9.38 5.59 -6.98
N TYR A 112 8.53 5.41 -7.98
CA TYR A 112 8.88 4.93 -9.32
C TYR A 112 8.78 6.05 -10.34
N ASN A 113 9.81 6.23 -11.16
CA ASN A 113 9.86 7.30 -12.17
C ASN A 113 9.54 6.85 -13.61
N GLY A 114 9.06 5.63 -13.77
CA GLY A 114 8.61 5.11 -15.06
C GLY A 114 7.16 5.50 -15.38
N ASP A 115 6.73 5.21 -16.59
CA ASP A 115 5.41 5.50 -17.14
C ASP A 115 4.52 4.25 -17.28
N THR A 116 5.08 3.08 -17.01
CA THR A 116 4.38 1.80 -17.10
C THR A 116 3.91 1.37 -15.72
N ALA A 117 2.66 0.92 -15.60
CA ALA A 117 2.15 0.36 -14.34
C ALA A 117 2.91 -0.91 -13.97
N LEU A 118 3.31 -1.01 -12.70
CA LEU A 118 3.90 -2.22 -12.12
C LEU A 118 2.80 -3.10 -11.56
N GLY A 119 2.87 -4.40 -11.82
CA GLY A 119 1.97 -5.39 -11.22
C GLY A 119 2.48 -5.89 -9.87
N GLU A 120 1.65 -6.67 -9.17
CA GLU A 120 1.98 -7.20 -7.84
C GLU A 120 3.31 -7.98 -7.81
N LYS A 121 3.58 -8.75 -8.87
CA LYS A 121 4.81 -9.56 -8.93
C LYS A 121 6.08 -8.69 -8.95
N GLU A 122 6.08 -7.64 -9.77
CA GLU A 122 7.19 -6.69 -9.82
C GLU A 122 7.34 -5.95 -8.49
N LEU A 123 6.23 -5.59 -7.86
CA LEU A 123 6.22 -4.92 -6.55
C LEU A 123 6.74 -5.84 -5.44
N ASP A 124 6.41 -7.14 -5.47
CA ASP A 124 6.95 -8.13 -4.53
C ASP A 124 8.47 -8.28 -4.71
N GLU A 125 8.96 -8.29 -5.95
CA GLU A 125 10.39 -8.34 -6.23
C GLU A 125 11.11 -7.08 -5.68
N LEU A 126 10.56 -5.89 -5.91
CA LEU A 126 11.09 -4.63 -5.38
C LEU A 126 11.07 -4.59 -3.84
N TYR A 127 9.99 -5.07 -3.23
CA TYR A 127 9.89 -5.14 -1.77
C TYR A 127 10.93 -6.09 -1.17
N ASN A 128 11.07 -7.28 -1.74
CA ASN A 128 12.05 -8.29 -1.30
C ASN A 128 13.49 -7.85 -1.49
N ASN A 129 13.76 -6.99 -2.48
CA ASN A 129 15.07 -6.37 -2.71
C ASN A 129 15.35 -5.18 -1.79
N GLY A 130 14.39 -4.78 -0.94
CA GLY A 130 14.55 -3.67 0.00
C GLY A 130 14.41 -2.28 -0.65
N GLU A 131 13.72 -2.18 -1.79
CA GLU A 131 13.51 -0.91 -2.50
C GLU A 131 12.31 -0.11 -1.97
N PHE A 132 11.52 -0.68 -1.07
CA PHE A 132 10.48 0.03 -0.35
C PHE A 132 11.06 0.71 0.89
N GLN A 133 10.65 1.95 1.11
CA GLN A 133 11.01 2.75 2.28
C GLN A 133 9.88 2.77 3.29
N GLU A 134 10.18 2.73 4.57
CA GLU A 134 9.18 2.85 5.62
C GLU A 134 8.52 4.23 5.59
N HIS A 135 7.19 4.26 5.73
CA HIS A 135 6.41 5.51 5.72
C HIS A 135 6.37 6.13 7.11
N ASN A 136 7.25 7.10 7.34
CA ASN A 136 7.35 7.84 8.61
C ASN A 136 6.93 9.32 8.47
N ALA A 137 6.69 9.79 7.24
CA ALA A 137 6.32 11.16 6.90
C ALA A 137 5.67 11.19 5.50
N PRO A 138 5.00 12.29 5.11
CA PRO A 138 4.45 12.42 3.76
C PRO A 138 5.49 12.16 2.68
N ILE A 139 5.09 11.42 1.64
CA ILE A 139 5.94 11.04 0.52
C ILE A 139 6.01 12.23 -0.43
N LYS A 140 7.23 12.69 -0.77
CA LYS A 140 7.42 13.88 -1.60
C LYS A 140 7.83 13.53 -3.02
N ALA A 141 7.19 14.21 -3.99
CA ALA A 141 7.71 14.40 -5.34
C ALA A 141 8.10 15.89 -5.50
N SER A 142 9.39 16.16 -5.74
CA SER A 142 9.93 17.51 -5.78
C SER A 142 10.11 18.03 -7.21
N PRO A 143 10.20 19.35 -7.43
CA PRO A 143 10.39 19.94 -8.76
C PRO A 143 11.57 19.34 -9.53
N GLY A 144 11.31 18.94 -10.77
CA GLY A 144 12.21 18.18 -11.64
C GLY A 144 11.99 16.67 -11.56
N GLU A 145 11.03 16.19 -10.77
CA GLU A 145 10.69 14.78 -10.65
C GLU A 145 9.38 14.43 -11.38
N GLN A 146 9.40 13.27 -12.02
CA GLN A 146 8.23 12.53 -12.44
C GLN A 146 8.13 11.30 -11.54
N ALA A 147 6.97 11.00 -10.97
CA ALA A 147 6.85 9.92 -10.03
C ALA A 147 5.46 9.24 -10.04
N VAL A 148 5.46 7.93 -9.84
CA VAL A 148 4.32 7.13 -9.38
C VAL A 148 4.67 6.63 -7.98
N ILE A 149 3.75 6.77 -7.05
CA ILE A 149 3.93 6.28 -5.68
C ILE A 149 3.22 4.95 -5.55
N TYR A 150 3.97 3.90 -5.25
CA TYR A 150 3.44 2.60 -4.85
C TYR A 150 3.50 2.50 -3.34
N GLY A 151 2.36 2.29 -2.70
CA GLY A 151 2.23 2.03 -1.27
C GLY A 151 2.00 0.54 -1.01
N ARG A 152 2.59 0.03 0.07
CA ARG A 152 2.35 -1.31 0.60
C ARG A 152 2.01 -1.21 2.08
N VAL A 153 0.93 -1.85 2.49
CA VAL A 153 0.57 -2.03 3.89
C VAL A 153 0.60 -3.51 4.23
N GLU A 154 1.09 -3.85 5.42
CA GLU A 154 1.11 -5.21 5.96
C GLU A 154 0.59 -5.19 7.39
N ASP A 155 -0.23 -6.19 7.75
CA ASP A 155 -0.72 -6.41 9.09
C ASP A 155 0.17 -7.38 9.90
N TYR A 156 -0.14 -7.59 11.17
CA TYR A 156 0.58 -8.56 12.01
C TYR A 156 0.24 -10.02 11.71
N ALA A 157 -0.83 -10.31 10.98
CA ALA A 157 -1.14 -11.66 10.49
C ALA A 157 -0.35 -12.02 9.22
N GLY A 158 0.27 -11.03 8.56
CA GLY A 158 1.07 -11.18 7.34
C GLY A 158 0.27 -10.96 6.06
N ASN A 159 -0.98 -10.52 6.14
CA ASN A 159 -1.73 -10.10 4.96
C ASN A 159 -1.24 -8.73 4.50
N TYR A 160 -1.25 -8.46 3.20
CA TYR A 160 -0.81 -7.19 2.67
C TYR A 160 -1.62 -6.73 1.45
N THR A 161 -1.52 -5.43 1.16
CA THR A 161 -2.15 -4.78 0.00
C THR A 161 -1.19 -3.79 -0.64
N TYR A 162 -1.20 -3.73 -1.97
CA TYR A 162 -0.54 -2.68 -2.75
C TYR A 162 -1.56 -1.68 -3.30
N VAL A 163 -1.16 -0.40 -3.31
CA VAL A 163 -1.91 0.70 -3.89
C VAL A 163 -0.95 1.56 -4.71
N SER A 164 -1.40 2.17 -5.81
CA SER A 164 -0.59 3.12 -6.55
C SER A 164 -1.30 4.45 -6.79
N SER A 165 -0.54 5.53 -6.83
CA SER A 165 -1.00 6.82 -7.34
C SER A 165 -1.04 6.81 -8.88
N ASN A 166 -1.72 7.79 -9.50
CA ASN A 166 -1.42 8.21 -10.85
C ASN A 166 -0.07 8.93 -10.91
N GLY A 167 0.41 9.16 -12.13
CA GLY A 167 1.66 9.87 -12.38
C GLY A 167 1.60 11.32 -11.94
N ILE A 168 2.61 11.73 -11.20
CA ILE A 168 2.82 13.08 -10.67
C ILE A 168 4.00 13.68 -11.43
N ILE A 169 3.86 14.92 -11.92
CA ILE A 169 4.91 15.70 -12.53
C ILE A 169 5.07 17.00 -11.72
N ALA A 170 6.20 17.12 -11.04
CA ALA A 170 6.57 18.35 -10.36
C ALA A 170 7.57 19.11 -11.23
N ASP A 171 7.15 20.26 -11.79
CA ASP A 171 7.97 21.08 -12.69
C ASP A 171 7.84 22.56 -12.30
N ASN A 172 8.95 23.19 -11.99
CA ASN A 172 9.03 24.62 -11.68
C ASN A 172 9.80 25.42 -12.73
N THR A 173 10.13 24.78 -13.86
CA THR A 173 10.80 25.43 -14.99
C THR A 173 9.79 26.26 -15.77
N ALA A 174 10.10 27.48 -16.04
CA ALA A 174 9.24 28.35 -16.86
C ALA A 174 9.55 28.18 -18.34
N PRO A 175 8.54 28.08 -19.21
CA PRO A 175 8.75 28.01 -20.65
C PRO A 175 9.45 29.27 -21.17
N LYS A 176 10.34 29.08 -22.15
CA LYS A 176 11.09 30.15 -22.80
C LYS A 176 10.42 30.52 -24.11
N ILE A 177 10.10 31.82 -24.24
CA ILE A 177 9.55 32.36 -25.48
C ILE A 177 10.69 33.05 -26.26
N THR A 178 10.79 32.79 -27.55
CA THR A 178 11.70 33.41 -28.48
C THR A 178 10.95 34.04 -29.64
N PHE A 179 11.49 35.12 -30.17
CA PHE A 179 10.94 35.78 -31.34
C PHE A 179 12.04 35.92 -32.40
N ASP A 180 11.69 35.65 -33.65
CA ASP A 180 12.51 35.99 -34.79
C ASP A 180 11.68 36.80 -35.79
N VAL A 181 12.31 37.85 -36.32
CA VAL A 181 11.65 38.80 -37.23
C VAL A 181 12.33 38.74 -38.58
N SER A 182 11.56 38.59 -39.65
CA SER A 182 12.04 38.55 -41.04
C SER A 182 11.24 39.51 -41.90
N PRO A 183 11.91 40.28 -42.79
CA PRO A 183 13.35 40.35 -42.98
C PRO A 183 14.07 41.05 -41.82
N LYS A 184 15.33 40.68 -41.55
CA LYS A 184 16.13 41.36 -40.53
C LYS A 184 16.51 42.74 -41.00
N ASN A 185 16.16 43.77 -40.22
CA ASN A 185 16.47 45.16 -40.55
C ASN A 185 17.75 45.61 -39.87
N LYS A 186 18.70 46.15 -40.65
CA LYS A 186 19.98 46.64 -40.15
C LYS A 186 19.88 47.98 -39.39
N TYR A 187 18.82 48.77 -39.65
CA TYR A 187 18.69 50.14 -39.15
C TYR A 187 17.58 50.35 -38.11
N GLY A 188 17.11 49.31 -37.47
CA GLY A 188 16.11 49.41 -36.40
C GLY A 188 14.80 48.69 -36.65
N LYS A 189 13.71 49.24 -36.17
CA LYS A 189 12.39 48.59 -36.11
C LYS A 189 11.41 49.16 -37.16
N ILE A 190 11.92 49.79 -38.26
CA ILE A 190 11.08 50.39 -39.28
C ILE A 190 11.24 49.61 -40.57
N TYR A 191 10.15 49.13 -41.09
CA TYR A 191 10.05 48.34 -42.31
C TYR A 191 9.16 49.07 -43.34
N ASN A 192 9.46 48.91 -44.61
CA ASN A 192 8.66 49.46 -45.72
C ASN A 192 7.82 48.41 -46.47
N GLY A 193 7.69 47.23 -45.88
CA GLY A 193 6.96 46.11 -46.41
C GLY A 193 6.51 45.18 -45.28
N ASP A 194 5.96 44.03 -45.67
CA ASP A 194 5.47 43.03 -44.73
C ASP A 194 6.59 42.46 -43.85
N VAL A 195 6.24 42.13 -42.63
CA VAL A 195 7.15 41.57 -41.65
C VAL A 195 6.54 40.30 -41.08
N ASP A 196 7.28 39.20 -41.19
CA ASP A 196 6.93 37.96 -40.56
C ASP A 196 7.59 37.88 -39.19
N VAL A 197 6.79 37.49 -38.20
CA VAL A 197 7.28 37.25 -36.84
C VAL A 197 7.06 35.77 -36.54
N THR A 198 8.16 35.05 -36.31
CA THR A 198 8.10 33.67 -35.84
C THR A 198 8.21 33.65 -34.33
N VAL A 199 7.26 33.01 -33.66
CA VAL A 199 7.26 32.82 -32.22
C VAL A 199 7.61 31.36 -31.94
N GLY A 200 8.68 31.14 -31.16
CA GLY A 200 9.07 29.83 -30.65
C GLY A 200 8.79 29.75 -29.15
N VAL A 201 8.24 28.64 -28.70
CA VAL A 201 8.07 28.33 -27.27
C VAL A 201 8.80 27.03 -27.02
N ASN A 202 9.56 26.97 -25.95
CA ASN A 202 10.30 25.78 -25.52
C ASN A 202 10.19 25.65 -24.00
N ASP A 203 9.86 24.44 -23.54
CA ASP A 203 9.76 24.06 -22.14
C ASP A 203 10.48 22.73 -21.91
#